data_dd7890a8b5456cd08538c4233b18c628
#
_entry.id   dd7890a8b5456cd08538c4233b18c628
#
_cell.length_a   1.000
_cell.length_b   1.000
_cell.length_c   1.000
_cell.angle_alpha   90.00
_cell.angle_beta   90.00
_cell.angle_gamma   90.00
#
_symmetry.space_group_name_H-M   'P 1'
#
loop_
_entity.id
_entity.type
_entity.pdbx_description
1 polymer ?
#
loop_
_entity_poly.entity_id
_entity_poly.type
_entity_poly.pdbx_seq_one_letter_code
_entity_poly.pdbx_strand_id
1 'polypeptide(L)'
;MTSGAHLARRLGTTDAVVIGLGSMVGAGIFAVFAPAAAIAGPWLLVGLALAAVVAFCNATSSAQLAAQSPRSGGSYLHGRERLGAWPGFLAGWSFVIGKTASCAAMALTFAAYAAPAGWEKPVAVVAVLGLAAVNYVGVTRTAALTRVIVTVVLTVLALVIIAGLVAPGSREPFFGSGAATGDWYGTLQSAGLLFFAFAGYARIATMGEEVKNPRRTIPRAILLALSITLGLYLLIALTLLHTLGADRLAASTAPLTDVVQAAGWTWAGAIVTIGAALASLGALLALIAGVGRTSLAMARHRDLPAWLAAVHPRYAVPHHAEIALAVVVSILVITVDLRGAIGFSSFGVLLYYVVANVAAFTQTPPDRRYPRLVQITGAVLCLVLVATLPPSAIVGGLAVLALGVGYRLIRLARQRRMPPPTSPRKGPTP
;
A
#
# COMPACT_ATOMS: atom_id res chain seq x y z
N MET A 1 18.90 -7.39 30.87
CA MET A 1 18.85 -6.28 29.89
C MET A 1 19.60 -6.77 28.66
N THR A 2 18.91 -7.40 27.70
CA THR A 2 19.50 -7.81 26.41
C THR A 2 19.63 -6.55 25.56
N SER A 3 20.85 -6.15 25.24
CA SER A 3 21.15 -5.06 24.31
C SER A 3 20.50 -5.41 22.97
N GLY A 4 19.39 -4.75 22.63
CA GLY A 4 18.77 -4.90 21.34
C GLY A 4 19.77 -4.50 20.26
N ALA A 5 20.11 -5.42 19.37
CA ALA A 5 20.97 -5.14 18.23
C ALA A 5 20.34 -4.00 17.40
N HIS A 6 20.93 -2.83 17.48
CA HIS A 6 20.50 -1.68 16.65
C HIS A 6 20.88 -1.97 15.20
N LEU A 7 19.92 -1.78 14.29
CA LEU A 7 20.18 -1.87 12.85
C LEU A 7 21.22 -0.81 12.43
N ALA A 8 22.14 -1.17 11.55
CA ALA A 8 23.15 -0.25 11.07
C ALA A 8 22.52 0.81 10.15
N ARG A 9 22.61 2.10 10.50
CA ARG A 9 22.12 3.25 9.72
C ARG A 9 23.00 3.46 8.48
N ARG A 10 22.69 2.75 7.40
CA ARG A 10 23.49 2.77 6.14
C ARG A 10 22.81 3.53 5.01
N LEU A 11 21.50 3.68 5.02
CA LEU A 11 20.72 4.22 3.91
C LEU A 11 20.73 5.75 3.89
N GLY A 12 21.07 6.33 2.73
CA GLY A 12 21.00 7.75 2.45
C GLY A 12 19.64 8.20 1.93
N THR A 13 19.50 9.50 1.61
CA THR A 13 18.25 10.07 1.03
C THR A 13 17.92 9.41 -0.31
N THR A 14 18.91 9.22 -1.19
CA THR A 14 18.72 8.58 -2.50
C THR A 14 18.20 7.14 -2.34
N ASP A 15 18.77 6.36 -1.44
CA ASP A 15 18.32 4.99 -1.17
C ASP A 15 16.87 4.97 -0.69
N ALA A 16 16.52 5.87 0.23
CA ALA A 16 15.17 5.99 0.75
C ALA A 16 14.16 6.40 -0.34
N VAL A 17 14.55 7.32 -1.25
CA VAL A 17 13.73 7.72 -2.41
C VAL A 17 13.52 6.52 -3.34
N VAL A 18 14.57 5.79 -3.71
CA VAL A 18 14.48 4.62 -4.60
C VAL A 18 13.60 3.53 -3.99
N ILE A 19 13.74 3.25 -2.68
CA ILE A 19 12.89 2.28 -1.98
C ILE A 19 11.44 2.77 -1.97
N GLY A 20 11.21 4.06 -1.76
CA GLY A 20 9.89 4.67 -1.84
C GLY A 20 9.27 4.57 -3.22
N LEU A 21 10.02 4.92 -4.26
CA LEU A 21 9.60 4.76 -5.66
C LEU A 21 9.27 3.30 -5.97
N GLY A 22 10.14 2.34 -5.59
CA GLY A 22 9.88 0.92 -5.80
C GLY A 22 8.66 0.39 -5.03
N SER A 23 8.21 1.09 -3.99
CA SER A 23 6.99 0.75 -3.25
C SER A 23 5.73 1.40 -3.83
N MET A 24 5.85 2.55 -4.52
CA MET A 24 4.74 3.25 -5.18
C MET A 24 4.61 2.85 -6.65
N VAL A 25 5.72 2.86 -7.41
CA VAL A 25 5.78 2.47 -8.83
C VAL A 25 5.83 0.93 -8.98
N GLY A 26 5.17 0.22 -8.07
CA GLY A 26 4.98 -1.24 -8.12
C GLY A 26 3.79 -1.60 -9.00
N ALA A 27 3.01 -2.60 -8.58
CA ALA A 27 1.80 -3.03 -9.31
C ALA A 27 0.80 -1.90 -9.56
N GLY A 28 0.77 -0.87 -8.68
CA GLY A 28 -0.25 0.19 -8.72
C GLY A 28 -0.38 0.85 -10.08
N ILE A 29 0.73 1.28 -10.69
CA ILE A 29 0.72 1.99 -11.98
C ILE A 29 0.23 1.11 -13.15
N PHE A 30 0.37 -0.21 -13.03
CA PHE A 30 -0.09 -1.18 -14.02
C PHE A 30 -1.57 -1.56 -13.84
N ALA A 31 -2.14 -1.34 -12.64
CA ALA A 31 -3.41 -1.92 -12.22
C ALA A 31 -4.56 -0.92 -12.05
N VAL A 32 -4.27 0.35 -11.60
CA VAL A 32 -5.33 1.21 -11.08
C VAL A 32 -6.10 1.99 -12.15
N PHE A 33 -5.48 2.27 -13.30
CA PHE A 33 -6.06 3.20 -14.28
C PHE A 33 -7.31 2.64 -14.97
N ALA A 34 -7.33 1.36 -15.35
CA ALA A 34 -8.48 0.76 -15.98
C ALA A 34 -9.71 0.70 -15.04
N PRO A 35 -9.62 0.16 -13.80
CA PRO A 35 -10.74 0.22 -12.85
C PRO A 35 -11.19 1.64 -12.52
N ALA A 36 -10.26 2.61 -12.46
CA ALA A 36 -10.59 4.00 -12.17
C ALA A 36 -11.29 4.68 -13.35
N ALA A 37 -10.84 4.42 -14.59
CA ALA A 37 -11.47 4.90 -15.82
C ALA A 37 -12.88 4.32 -16.01
N ALA A 38 -13.09 3.05 -15.66
CA ALA A 38 -14.40 2.41 -15.73
C ALA A 38 -15.47 3.09 -14.85
N ILE A 39 -15.05 3.91 -13.88
CA ILE A 39 -15.95 4.61 -12.98
C ILE A 39 -16.04 6.10 -13.32
N ALA A 40 -14.88 6.74 -13.48
CA ALA A 40 -14.79 8.19 -13.67
C ALA A 40 -14.83 8.60 -15.16
N GLY A 41 -14.61 7.66 -16.06
CA GLY A 41 -14.52 7.98 -17.50
C GLY A 41 -13.55 9.13 -17.76
N PRO A 42 -13.98 10.21 -18.45
CA PRO A 42 -13.16 11.38 -18.73
C PRO A 42 -12.67 12.15 -17.50
N TRP A 43 -13.31 11.94 -16.32
CA TRP A 43 -12.93 12.60 -15.06
C TRP A 43 -11.80 11.90 -14.30
N LEU A 44 -11.16 10.88 -14.92
CA LEU A 44 -10.02 10.14 -14.35
C LEU A 44 -8.91 11.07 -13.84
N LEU A 45 -8.57 12.14 -14.59
CA LEU A 45 -7.52 13.09 -14.18
C LEU A 45 -7.90 13.89 -12.93
N VAL A 46 -9.18 14.23 -12.76
CA VAL A 46 -9.68 14.89 -11.55
C VAL A 46 -9.59 13.91 -10.37
N GLY A 47 -9.98 12.64 -10.58
CA GLY A 47 -9.80 11.58 -9.59
C GLY A 47 -8.33 11.41 -9.18
N LEU A 48 -7.40 11.47 -10.15
CA LEU A 48 -5.96 11.42 -9.88
C LEU A 48 -5.47 12.61 -9.06
N ALA A 49 -5.92 13.82 -9.38
CA ALA A 49 -5.57 15.03 -8.63
C ALA A 49 -6.09 14.96 -7.18
N LEU A 50 -7.32 14.50 -6.97
CA LEU A 50 -7.88 14.30 -5.63
C LEU A 50 -7.08 13.24 -4.84
N ALA A 51 -6.76 12.10 -5.45
CA ALA A 51 -5.92 11.07 -4.84
C ALA A 51 -4.54 11.62 -4.45
N ALA A 52 -3.95 12.48 -5.29
CA ALA A 52 -2.66 13.12 -5.04
C ALA A 52 -2.73 14.08 -3.83
N VAL A 53 -3.80 14.88 -3.70
CA VAL A 53 -4.02 15.75 -2.53
C VAL A 53 -4.12 14.93 -1.25
N VAL A 54 -4.89 13.84 -1.26
CA VAL A 54 -5.00 12.93 -0.11
C VAL A 54 -3.65 12.29 0.21
N ALA A 55 -2.93 11.83 -0.80
CA ALA A 55 -1.59 11.25 -0.63
C ALA A 55 -0.61 12.27 -0.04
N PHE A 56 -0.65 13.53 -0.48
CA PHE A 56 0.19 14.60 0.07
C PHE A 56 -0.09 14.88 1.55
N CYS A 57 -1.36 15.01 1.93
CA CYS A 57 -1.75 15.22 3.34
C CYS A 57 -1.30 14.05 4.23
N ASN A 58 -1.51 12.83 3.78
CA ASN A 58 -1.14 11.63 4.51
C ASN A 58 0.39 11.44 4.58
N ALA A 59 1.10 11.74 3.49
CA ALA A 59 2.54 11.65 3.40
C ALA A 59 3.23 12.64 4.33
N THR A 60 2.76 13.90 4.38
CA THR A 60 3.28 14.94 5.28
C THR A 60 3.02 14.58 6.75
N SER A 61 1.84 14.06 7.09
CA SER A 61 1.50 13.57 8.43
C SER A 61 2.41 12.40 8.85
N SER A 62 2.59 11.41 7.97
CA SER A 62 3.48 10.28 8.21
C SER A 62 4.95 10.71 8.33
N ALA A 63 5.38 11.67 7.52
CA ALA A 63 6.74 12.20 7.52
C ALA A 63 7.10 12.90 8.84
N GLN A 64 6.21 13.74 9.37
CA GLN A 64 6.47 14.42 10.64
C GLN A 64 6.41 13.47 11.84
N LEU A 65 5.52 12.47 11.84
CA LEU A 65 5.48 11.44 12.88
C LEU A 65 6.75 10.59 12.89
N ALA A 66 7.19 10.11 11.73
CA ALA A 66 8.40 9.32 11.60
C ALA A 66 9.69 10.13 11.92
N ALA A 67 9.68 11.44 11.67
CA ALA A 67 10.79 12.31 12.04
C ALA A 67 10.92 12.50 13.56
N GLN A 68 9.81 12.50 14.29
CA GLN A 68 9.78 12.61 15.75
C GLN A 68 10.20 11.28 16.42
N SER A 69 9.62 10.18 15.98
CA SER A 69 9.87 8.85 16.54
C SER A 69 10.36 7.90 15.43
N PRO A 70 11.67 7.85 15.16
CA PRO A 70 12.25 7.05 14.07
C PRO A 70 12.35 5.57 14.44
N ARG A 71 11.23 4.96 14.86
CA ARG A 71 11.10 3.54 15.19
C ARG A 71 10.37 2.79 14.08
N SER A 72 10.68 1.53 13.93
CA SER A 72 9.94 0.62 13.05
C SER A 72 8.56 0.33 13.63
N GLY A 73 7.49 0.54 12.86
CA GLY A 73 6.11 0.29 13.33
C GLY A 73 5.04 1.22 12.72
N GLY A 74 5.47 2.31 12.07
CA GLY A 74 4.58 3.23 11.35
C GLY A 74 3.45 3.77 12.22
N SER A 75 2.30 4.06 11.60
CA SER A 75 1.17 4.69 12.29
C SER A 75 0.49 3.80 13.34
N TYR A 76 0.73 2.47 13.33
CA TYR A 76 0.32 1.59 14.43
C TYR A 76 0.97 2.03 15.75
N LEU A 77 2.30 2.21 15.74
CA LEU A 77 3.05 2.63 16.91
C LEU A 77 2.72 4.08 17.29
N HIS A 78 2.72 4.99 16.33
CA HIS A 78 2.39 6.41 16.56
C HIS A 78 0.97 6.60 17.08
N GLY A 79 -0.02 5.88 16.53
CA GLY A 79 -1.40 5.89 17.01
C GLY A 79 -1.49 5.40 18.46
N ARG A 80 -0.74 4.34 18.81
CA ARG A 80 -0.73 3.78 20.15
C ARG A 80 -0.06 4.71 21.16
N GLU A 81 1.06 5.33 20.81
CA GLU A 81 1.80 6.24 21.70
C GLU A 81 1.07 7.57 21.92
N ARG A 82 0.41 8.10 20.89
CA ARG A 82 -0.19 9.45 20.94
C ARG A 82 -1.67 9.47 21.24
N LEU A 83 -2.40 8.47 20.80
CA LEU A 83 -3.87 8.43 20.91
C LEU A 83 -4.36 7.29 21.83
N GLY A 84 -3.46 6.36 22.20
CA GLY A 84 -3.78 5.25 23.08
C GLY A 84 -4.00 3.92 22.36
N ALA A 85 -4.32 2.90 23.16
CA ALA A 85 -4.33 1.51 22.72
C ALA A 85 -5.41 1.19 21.66
N TRP A 86 -6.56 1.86 21.67
CA TRP A 86 -7.64 1.62 20.71
C TRP A 86 -7.34 2.19 19.32
N PRO A 87 -6.98 3.49 19.18
CA PRO A 87 -6.60 4.02 17.87
C PRO A 87 -5.38 3.31 17.27
N GLY A 88 -4.39 2.95 18.10
CA GLY A 88 -3.26 2.14 17.65
C GLY A 88 -3.70 0.80 17.08
N PHE A 89 -4.57 0.07 17.79
CA PHE A 89 -5.13 -1.18 17.29
C PHE A 89 -5.86 -1.00 15.96
N LEU A 90 -6.74 0.00 15.86
CA LEU A 90 -7.47 0.28 14.62
C LEU A 90 -6.53 0.56 13.45
N ALA A 91 -5.47 1.35 13.67
CA ALA A 91 -4.46 1.59 12.65
C ALA A 91 -3.75 0.29 12.24
N GLY A 92 -3.28 -0.50 13.19
CA GLY A 92 -2.60 -1.77 12.91
C GLY A 92 -3.49 -2.77 12.18
N TRP A 93 -4.72 -2.95 12.65
CA TRP A 93 -5.70 -3.84 12.03
C TRP A 93 -6.03 -3.41 10.60
N SER A 94 -6.36 -2.12 10.40
CA SER A 94 -6.64 -1.53 9.08
C SER A 94 -5.45 -1.67 8.13
N PHE A 95 -4.22 -1.52 8.63
CA PHE A 95 -3.01 -1.77 7.85
C PHE A 95 -2.89 -3.23 7.43
N VAL A 96 -3.03 -4.17 8.36
CA VAL A 96 -2.90 -5.60 8.08
C VAL A 96 -3.93 -6.04 7.04
N ILE A 97 -5.21 -5.72 7.24
CA ILE A 97 -6.27 -6.13 6.29
C ILE A 97 -6.11 -5.46 4.92
N GLY A 98 -5.83 -4.14 4.89
CA GLY A 98 -5.64 -3.39 3.64
C GLY A 98 -4.43 -3.89 2.86
N LYS A 99 -3.29 -4.14 3.53
CA LYS A 99 -2.08 -4.65 2.86
C LYS A 99 -2.17 -6.12 2.47
N THR A 100 -2.98 -6.93 3.17
CA THR A 100 -3.33 -8.28 2.73
C THR A 100 -4.08 -8.24 1.38
N ALA A 101 -5.06 -7.35 1.23
CA ALA A 101 -5.72 -7.13 -0.06
C ALA A 101 -4.78 -6.54 -1.12
N SER A 102 -3.82 -5.68 -0.73
CA SER A 102 -2.77 -5.22 -1.65
C SER A 102 -1.95 -6.38 -2.20
N CYS A 103 -1.63 -7.40 -1.38
CA CYS A 103 -0.93 -8.60 -1.88
C CYS A 103 -1.75 -9.33 -2.94
N ALA A 104 -3.07 -9.48 -2.74
CA ALA A 104 -3.95 -10.07 -3.74
C ALA A 104 -4.00 -9.24 -5.03
N ALA A 105 -4.14 -7.91 -4.92
CA ALA A 105 -4.13 -7.01 -6.07
C ALA A 105 -2.81 -7.11 -6.86
N MET A 106 -1.66 -7.21 -6.19
CA MET A 106 -0.36 -7.38 -6.85
C MET A 106 -0.21 -8.71 -7.57
N ALA A 107 -0.69 -9.80 -6.96
CA ALA A 107 -0.70 -11.11 -7.59
C ALA A 107 -1.62 -11.16 -8.82
N LEU A 108 -2.82 -10.57 -8.72
CA LEU A 108 -3.76 -10.45 -9.83
C LEU A 108 -3.22 -9.56 -10.95
N THR A 109 -2.53 -8.46 -10.62
CA THR A 109 -1.87 -7.59 -11.60
C THR A 109 -0.77 -8.34 -12.35
N PHE A 110 0.09 -9.07 -11.63
CA PHE A 110 1.10 -9.93 -12.26
C PHE A 110 0.45 -10.89 -13.26
N ALA A 111 -0.60 -11.60 -12.84
CA ALA A 111 -1.28 -12.57 -13.65
C ALA A 111 -1.99 -11.95 -14.87
N ALA A 112 -2.58 -10.75 -14.73
CA ALA A 112 -3.22 -10.04 -15.84
C ALA A 112 -2.26 -9.72 -16.99
N TYR A 113 -0.98 -9.50 -16.69
CA TYR A 113 0.04 -9.24 -17.71
C TYR A 113 0.77 -10.50 -18.21
N ALA A 114 0.94 -11.51 -17.35
CA ALA A 114 1.84 -12.64 -17.61
C ALA A 114 1.13 -13.99 -17.86
N ALA A 115 -0.14 -14.14 -17.44
CA ALA A 115 -0.84 -15.40 -17.57
C ALA A 115 -1.55 -15.51 -18.93
N PRO A 116 -1.66 -16.73 -19.49
CA PRO A 116 -2.59 -17.02 -20.57
C PRO A 116 -4.05 -16.76 -20.13
N ALA A 117 -4.91 -16.38 -21.06
CA ALA A 117 -6.33 -16.15 -20.80
C ALA A 117 -6.98 -17.35 -20.10
N GLY A 118 -7.71 -17.10 -19.01
CA GLY A 118 -8.36 -18.11 -18.17
C GLY A 118 -7.47 -18.76 -17.10
N TRP A 119 -6.16 -18.47 -17.09
CA TRP A 119 -5.21 -18.98 -16.10
C TRP A 119 -4.76 -17.92 -15.08
N GLU A 120 -5.37 -16.73 -15.09
CA GLU A 120 -4.94 -15.60 -14.27
C GLU A 120 -4.97 -15.94 -12.77
N LYS A 121 -6.08 -16.53 -12.28
CA LYS A 121 -6.22 -16.87 -10.85
C LYS A 121 -5.26 -17.99 -10.40
N PRO A 122 -5.11 -19.11 -11.11
CA PRO A 122 -4.10 -20.13 -10.79
C PRO A 122 -2.68 -19.57 -10.76
N VAL A 123 -2.30 -18.77 -11.76
CA VAL A 123 -0.97 -18.16 -11.84
C VAL A 123 -0.75 -17.18 -10.67
N ALA A 124 -1.74 -16.39 -10.32
CA ALA A 124 -1.67 -15.48 -9.17
C ALA A 124 -1.49 -16.24 -7.84
N VAL A 125 -2.21 -17.34 -7.63
CA VAL A 125 -2.06 -18.21 -6.43
C VAL A 125 -0.65 -18.80 -6.36
N VAL A 126 -0.16 -19.35 -7.48
CA VAL A 126 1.23 -19.88 -7.54
C VAL A 126 2.25 -18.81 -7.21
N ALA A 127 2.09 -17.58 -7.71
CA ALA A 127 2.97 -16.46 -7.37
C ALA A 127 2.94 -16.12 -5.87
N VAL A 128 1.76 -16.10 -5.25
CA VAL A 128 1.60 -15.86 -3.80
C VAL A 128 2.33 -16.94 -2.99
N LEU A 129 2.06 -18.21 -3.28
CA LEU A 129 2.66 -19.34 -2.55
C LEU A 129 4.17 -19.41 -2.77
N GLY A 130 4.64 -19.20 -4.01
CA GLY A 130 6.06 -19.17 -4.34
C GLY A 130 6.82 -18.06 -3.60
N LEU A 131 6.26 -16.84 -3.59
CA LEU A 131 6.91 -15.71 -2.88
C LEU A 131 6.79 -15.83 -1.36
N ALA A 132 5.71 -16.42 -0.85
CA ALA A 132 5.62 -16.75 0.57
C ALA A 132 6.69 -17.79 0.98
N ALA A 133 6.95 -18.80 0.16
CA ALA A 133 8.02 -19.76 0.39
C ALA A 133 9.41 -19.11 0.36
N VAL A 134 9.65 -18.17 -0.56
CA VAL A 134 10.89 -17.36 -0.61
C VAL A 134 11.06 -16.53 0.66
N ASN A 135 10.02 -15.87 1.14
CA ASN A 135 10.06 -15.12 2.40
C ASN A 135 10.30 -16.05 3.60
N TYR A 136 9.67 -17.23 3.62
CA TYR A 136 9.80 -18.21 4.71
C TYR A 136 11.25 -18.63 4.96
N VAL A 137 12.08 -18.75 3.91
CA VAL A 137 13.51 -19.03 4.03
C VAL A 137 14.36 -17.78 4.33
N GLY A 138 13.73 -16.64 4.57
CA GLY A 138 14.38 -15.40 5.00
C GLY A 138 14.99 -14.58 3.87
N VAL A 139 14.66 -14.86 2.61
CA VAL A 139 15.11 -14.06 1.47
C VAL A 139 14.29 -12.76 1.43
N THR A 140 14.94 -11.66 1.74
CA THR A 140 14.32 -10.33 1.70
C THR A 140 14.82 -9.51 0.52
N ARG A 141 13.99 -8.64 -0.01
CA ARG A 141 14.37 -7.71 -1.08
C ARG A 141 15.45 -6.75 -0.58
N THR A 142 16.66 -6.83 -1.13
CA THR A 142 17.76 -5.93 -0.80
C THR A 142 17.58 -4.56 -1.46
N ALA A 143 18.23 -3.51 -0.94
CA ALA A 143 18.22 -2.19 -1.56
C ALA A 143 18.80 -2.22 -2.99
N ALA A 144 19.80 -3.05 -3.25
CA ALA A 144 20.38 -3.23 -4.58
C ALA A 144 19.37 -3.81 -5.57
N LEU A 145 18.68 -4.90 -5.20
CA LEU A 145 17.63 -5.49 -6.04
C LEU A 145 16.48 -4.50 -6.28
N THR A 146 16.13 -3.71 -5.27
CA THR A 146 15.13 -2.65 -5.42
C THR A 146 15.55 -1.62 -6.48
N ARG A 147 16.82 -1.18 -6.49
CA ARG A 147 17.32 -0.25 -7.50
C ARG A 147 17.21 -0.84 -8.91
N VAL A 148 17.63 -2.08 -9.09
CA VAL A 148 17.55 -2.76 -10.41
C VAL A 148 16.09 -2.81 -10.88
N ILE A 149 15.17 -3.28 -10.03
CA ILE A 149 13.74 -3.36 -10.39
C ILE A 149 13.17 -1.98 -10.73
N VAL A 150 13.44 -0.96 -9.91
CA VAL A 150 12.95 0.41 -10.15
C VAL A 150 13.50 0.95 -11.45
N THR A 151 14.79 0.76 -11.76
CA THR A 151 15.39 1.20 -13.02
C THR A 151 14.72 0.53 -14.21
N VAL A 152 14.54 -0.79 -14.17
CA VAL A 152 13.87 -1.52 -15.25
C VAL A 152 12.44 -1.02 -15.44
N VAL A 153 11.67 -0.89 -14.33
CA VAL A 153 10.29 -0.42 -14.40
C VAL A 153 10.19 1.00 -14.95
N LEU A 154 11.04 1.93 -14.50
CA LEU A 154 11.07 3.30 -15.04
C LEU A 154 11.43 3.33 -16.53
N THR A 155 12.36 2.47 -16.99
CA THR A 155 12.70 2.33 -18.40
C THR A 155 11.51 1.83 -19.21
N VAL A 156 10.77 0.83 -18.69
CA VAL A 156 9.56 0.32 -19.34
C VAL A 156 8.47 1.39 -19.40
N LEU A 157 8.27 2.16 -18.34
CA LEU A 157 7.28 3.24 -18.33
C LEU A 157 7.67 4.37 -19.30
N ALA A 158 8.96 4.70 -19.40
CA ALA A 158 9.45 5.64 -20.41
C ALA A 158 9.18 5.13 -21.83
N LEU A 159 9.43 3.83 -22.10
CA LEU A 159 9.09 3.19 -23.36
C LEU A 159 7.61 3.32 -23.70
N VAL A 160 6.71 3.07 -22.73
CA VAL A 160 5.26 3.20 -22.90
C VAL A 160 4.87 4.65 -23.21
N ILE A 161 5.45 5.64 -22.51
CA ILE A 161 5.18 7.06 -22.75
C ILE A 161 5.62 7.44 -24.16
N ILE A 162 6.81 7.02 -24.60
CA ILE A 162 7.32 7.29 -25.95
C ILE A 162 6.43 6.63 -27.00
N ALA A 163 6.02 5.38 -26.79
CA ALA A 163 5.08 4.69 -27.68
C ALA A 163 3.75 5.44 -27.80
N GLY A 164 3.22 5.93 -26.68
CA GLY A 164 1.98 6.72 -26.67
C GLY A 164 2.09 8.07 -27.39
N LEU A 165 3.28 8.69 -27.42
CA LEU A 165 3.52 9.92 -28.20
C LEU A 165 3.54 9.66 -29.70
N VAL A 166 3.91 8.45 -30.14
CA VAL A 166 3.97 8.06 -31.56
C VAL A 166 2.66 7.43 -32.03
N ALA A 167 1.89 6.85 -31.10
CA ALA A 167 0.61 6.22 -31.39
C ALA A 167 -0.40 7.22 -31.96
N PRO A 168 -1.28 6.79 -32.87
CA PRO A 168 -2.43 7.62 -33.26
C PRO A 168 -3.29 7.89 -32.02
N GLY A 169 -3.58 9.17 -31.80
CA GLY A 169 -4.41 9.59 -30.67
C GLY A 169 -5.85 9.03 -30.79
N SER A 170 -6.46 8.81 -29.65
CA SER A 170 -7.89 8.52 -29.55
C SER A 170 -8.69 9.70 -30.16
N ARG A 171 -9.81 9.39 -30.82
CA ARG A 171 -10.76 10.41 -31.31
C ARG A 171 -11.69 10.92 -30.18
N GLU A 172 -11.63 10.31 -29.02
CA GLU A 172 -12.41 10.74 -27.85
C GLU A 172 -11.85 12.04 -27.29
N PRO A 173 -12.68 13.04 -26.99
CA PRO A 173 -12.23 14.24 -26.30
C PRO A 173 -11.72 13.88 -24.90
N PHE A 174 -10.64 14.49 -24.43
CA PHE A 174 -10.05 14.29 -23.09
C PHE A 174 -11.10 14.52 -21.99
N PHE A 175 -11.97 15.48 -22.16
CA PHE A 175 -13.16 15.74 -21.37
C PHE A 175 -14.35 15.51 -22.29
N GLY A 176 -15.04 14.39 -22.15
CA GLY A 176 -16.14 14.00 -23.02
C GLY A 176 -17.21 15.08 -23.16
N SER A 177 -17.97 15.03 -24.26
CA SER A 177 -19.05 15.99 -24.56
C SER A 177 -20.18 16.05 -23.51
N GLY A 178 -20.22 15.11 -22.54
CA GLY A 178 -21.07 15.07 -21.36
C GLY A 178 -20.46 15.66 -20.08
N ALA A 179 -19.32 16.36 -20.18
CA ALA A 179 -18.56 16.87 -19.03
C ALA A 179 -19.32 17.84 -18.12
N ALA A 180 -20.45 18.38 -18.55
CA ALA A 180 -21.27 19.31 -17.76
C ALA A 180 -22.01 18.64 -16.56
N THR A 181 -22.14 17.31 -16.56
CA THR A 181 -22.81 16.55 -15.49
C THR A 181 -21.89 15.46 -14.91
N GLY A 182 -20.66 15.83 -14.57
CA GLY A 182 -19.70 14.89 -13.99
C GLY A 182 -20.27 14.17 -12.77
N ASP A 183 -20.25 12.85 -12.78
CA ASP A 183 -20.57 12.06 -11.59
C ASP A 183 -19.48 12.25 -10.54
N TRP A 184 -19.71 13.22 -9.63
CA TRP A 184 -18.80 13.49 -8.51
C TRP A 184 -18.61 12.27 -7.62
N TYR A 185 -19.63 11.42 -7.47
CA TYR A 185 -19.50 10.20 -6.70
C TYR A 185 -18.54 9.23 -7.38
N GLY A 186 -18.68 9.01 -8.68
CA GLY A 186 -17.75 8.19 -9.47
C GLY A 186 -16.34 8.77 -9.48
N THR A 187 -16.17 10.09 -9.55
CA THR A 187 -14.86 10.74 -9.46
C THR A 187 -14.19 10.51 -8.11
N LEU A 188 -14.93 10.65 -6.99
CA LEU A 188 -14.43 10.35 -5.65
C LEU A 188 -14.09 8.86 -5.49
N GLN A 189 -14.93 7.98 -6.03
CA GLN A 189 -14.68 6.54 -6.02
C GLN A 189 -13.41 6.19 -6.80
N SER A 190 -13.22 6.77 -7.98
CA SER A 190 -12.01 6.67 -8.79
C SER A 190 -10.78 7.15 -8.01
N ALA A 191 -10.88 8.31 -7.33
CA ALA A 191 -9.80 8.82 -6.47
C ALA A 191 -9.44 7.82 -5.35
N GLY A 192 -10.43 7.18 -4.75
CA GLY A 192 -10.23 6.12 -3.75
C GLY A 192 -9.49 4.91 -4.30
N LEU A 193 -9.78 4.48 -5.54
CA LEU A 193 -9.05 3.40 -6.22
C LEU A 193 -7.62 3.85 -6.61
N LEU A 194 -7.47 5.04 -7.17
CA LEU A 194 -6.16 5.60 -7.56
C LEU A 194 -5.24 5.80 -6.36
N PHE A 195 -5.80 6.08 -5.16
CA PHE A 195 -5.03 6.21 -3.94
C PHE A 195 -4.24 4.95 -3.59
N PHE A 196 -4.71 3.75 -3.98
CA PHE A 196 -3.97 2.50 -3.83
C PHE A 196 -2.54 2.59 -4.35
N ALA A 197 -2.34 3.21 -5.50
CA ALA A 197 -1.03 3.33 -6.13
C ALA A 197 -0.08 4.24 -5.34
N PHE A 198 -0.60 5.27 -4.66
CA PHE A 198 0.22 6.18 -3.85
C PHE A 198 0.63 5.60 -2.49
N ALA A 199 -0.07 4.62 -1.96
CA ALA A 199 0.08 4.15 -0.56
C ALA A 199 1.43 3.49 -0.21
N GLY A 200 2.38 3.45 -1.16
CA GLY A 200 3.72 2.88 -0.99
C GLY A 200 4.68 3.74 -0.15
N TYR A 201 4.49 5.06 -0.04
CA TYR A 201 5.39 5.95 0.73
C TYR A 201 5.44 5.61 2.23
N ALA A 202 4.42 4.93 2.77
CA ALA A 202 4.44 4.40 4.14
C ALA A 202 5.70 3.57 4.43
N ARG A 203 6.28 2.92 3.42
CA ARG A 203 7.51 2.15 3.57
C ARG A 203 8.66 3.02 4.03
N ILE A 204 8.81 4.25 3.49
CA ILE A 204 9.87 5.17 3.91
C ILE A 204 9.71 5.56 5.39
N ALA A 205 8.47 5.79 5.83
CA ALA A 205 8.18 6.16 7.22
C ALA A 205 8.56 5.04 8.23
N THR A 206 8.63 3.78 7.80
CA THR A 206 9.01 2.65 8.66
C THR A 206 10.52 2.37 8.72
N MET A 207 11.36 3.11 7.95
CA MET A 207 12.81 2.89 7.85
C MET A 207 13.64 3.71 8.84
N GLY A 208 13.05 4.21 9.90
CA GLY A 208 13.69 5.13 10.86
C GLY A 208 14.99 4.60 11.48
N GLU A 209 15.11 3.28 11.64
CA GLU A 209 16.29 2.62 12.22
C GLU A 209 17.39 2.33 11.19
N GLU A 210 17.08 2.34 9.88
CA GLU A 210 17.99 2.00 8.78
C GLU A 210 18.60 3.22 8.11
N VAL A 211 17.97 4.40 8.25
CA VAL A 211 18.32 5.64 7.53
C VAL A 211 19.24 6.53 8.34
N LYS A 212 20.24 7.13 7.67
CA LYS A 212 21.10 8.18 8.25
C LYS A 212 20.29 9.46 8.46
N ASN A 213 20.44 10.12 9.62
CA ASN A 213 19.74 11.35 9.97
C ASN A 213 18.21 11.31 9.70
N PRO A 214 17.46 10.35 10.31
CA PRO A 214 16.07 10.07 9.96
C PRO A 214 15.15 11.31 10.06
N ARG A 215 15.40 12.21 11.00
CA ARG A 215 14.64 13.47 11.16
C ARG A 215 14.64 14.35 9.91
N ARG A 216 15.68 14.31 9.09
CA ARG A 216 15.81 15.11 7.85
C ARG A 216 15.57 14.25 6.62
N THR A 217 16.12 13.05 6.59
CA THR A 217 16.09 12.17 5.42
C THR A 217 14.69 11.65 5.13
N ILE A 218 13.95 11.19 6.14
CA ILE A 218 12.62 10.58 5.94
C ILE A 218 11.63 11.58 5.31
N PRO A 219 11.44 12.81 5.84
CA PRO A 219 10.51 13.76 5.23
C PRO A 219 10.90 14.15 3.80
N ARG A 220 12.19 14.39 3.54
CA ARG A 220 12.68 14.70 2.20
C ARG A 220 12.47 13.54 1.21
N ALA A 221 12.77 12.32 1.63
CA ALA A 221 12.62 11.14 0.79
C ALA A 221 11.14 10.88 0.46
N ILE A 222 10.23 11.04 1.43
CA ILE A 222 8.79 10.87 1.21
C ILE A 222 8.28 11.88 0.18
N LEU A 223 8.60 13.18 0.36
CA LEU A 223 8.12 14.21 -0.55
C LEU A 223 8.72 14.08 -1.95
N LEU A 224 10.02 13.82 -2.06
CA LEU A 224 10.66 13.62 -3.36
C LEU A 224 10.09 12.40 -4.09
N ALA A 225 9.97 11.26 -3.40
CA ALA A 225 9.40 10.06 -4.00
C ALA A 225 7.94 10.27 -4.42
N LEU A 226 7.14 10.95 -3.60
CA LEU A 226 5.73 11.26 -3.92
C LEU A 226 5.64 12.19 -5.14
N SER A 227 6.46 13.25 -5.21
CA SER A 227 6.45 14.19 -6.34
C SER A 227 6.84 13.52 -7.66
N ILE A 228 7.89 12.69 -7.65
CA ILE A 228 8.30 11.92 -8.83
C ILE A 228 7.20 10.95 -9.25
N THR A 229 6.60 10.25 -8.30
CA THR A 229 5.51 9.30 -8.56
C THR A 229 4.29 10.00 -9.13
N LEU A 230 3.91 11.16 -8.59
CA LEU A 230 2.78 11.95 -9.09
C LEU A 230 3.01 12.40 -10.54
N GLY A 231 4.20 12.93 -10.84
CA GLY A 231 4.56 13.31 -12.22
C GLY A 231 4.47 12.12 -13.17
N LEU A 232 4.98 10.96 -12.76
CA LEU A 232 4.94 9.73 -13.54
C LEU A 232 3.50 9.23 -13.76
N TYR A 233 2.67 9.24 -12.70
CA TYR A 233 1.27 8.83 -12.82
C TYR A 233 0.45 9.75 -13.71
N LEU A 234 0.72 11.05 -13.64
CA LEU A 234 0.09 12.02 -14.52
C LEU A 234 0.50 11.77 -15.99
N LEU A 235 1.79 11.57 -16.26
CA LEU A 235 2.27 11.27 -17.61
C LEU A 235 1.65 9.97 -18.16
N ILE A 236 1.59 8.91 -17.36
CA ILE A 236 0.97 7.64 -17.78
C ILE A 236 -0.54 7.81 -17.97
N ALA A 237 -1.25 8.53 -17.08
CA ALA A 237 -2.68 8.77 -17.24
C ALA A 237 -2.99 9.54 -18.53
N LEU A 238 -2.20 10.57 -18.84
CA LEU A 238 -2.29 11.33 -20.08
C LEU A 238 -2.02 10.45 -21.31
N THR A 239 -0.97 9.61 -21.24
CA THR A 239 -0.62 8.67 -22.32
C THR A 239 -1.75 7.67 -22.58
N LEU A 240 -2.31 7.08 -21.52
CA LEU A 240 -3.41 6.12 -21.61
C LEU A 240 -4.67 6.76 -22.22
N LEU A 241 -5.08 7.93 -21.72
CA LEU A 241 -6.25 8.64 -22.24
C LEU A 241 -6.02 9.14 -23.68
N HIS A 242 -4.81 9.62 -24.01
CA HIS A 242 -4.47 10.04 -25.36
C HIS A 242 -4.56 8.88 -26.36
N THR A 243 -4.01 7.72 -26.01
CA THR A 243 -3.88 6.59 -26.94
C THR A 243 -5.14 5.73 -27.00
N LEU A 244 -5.73 5.42 -25.86
CA LEU A 244 -6.85 4.49 -25.76
C LEU A 244 -8.21 5.19 -25.68
N GLY A 245 -8.27 6.39 -25.10
CA GLY A 245 -9.52 7.00 -24.67
C GLY A 245 -10.05 6.36 -23.38
N ALA A 246 -11.12 6.95 -22.82
CA ALA A 246 -11.67 6.49 -21.54
C ALA A 246 -12.32 5.10 -21.65
N ASP A 247 -13.08 4.84 -22.73
CA ASP A 247 -13.86 3.62 -22.88
C ASP A 247 -12.97 2.38 -23.10
N ARG A 248 -11.99 2.48 -24.00
CA ARG A 248 -11.04 1.37 -24.22
C ARG A 248 -10.14 1.14 -23.02
N LEU A 249 -9.72 2.21 -22.33
CA LEU A 249 -8.97 2.10 -21.10
C LEU A 249 -9.78 1.37 -20.02
N ALA A 250 -11.07 1.68 -19.88
CA ALA A 250 -11.97 1.05 -18.90
C ALA A 250 -12.14 -0.46 -19.14
N ALA A 251 -12.12 -0.90 -20.40
CA ALA A 251 -12.26 -2.30 -20.81
C ALA A 251 -10.94 -3.09 -20.79
N SER A 252 -9.80 -2.41 -20.64
CA SER A 252 -8.49 -3.04 -20.74
C SER A 252 -8.11 -3.83 -19.48
N THR A 253 -7.50 -4.99 -19.67
CA THR A 253 -6.89 -5.80 -18.60
C THR A 253 -5.39 -5.54 -18.45
N ALA A 254 -4.73 -5.00 -19.51
CA ALA A 254 -3.30 -4.70 -19.54
C ALA A 254 -3.02 -3.38 -20.28
N PRO A 255 -3.49 -2.23 -19.76
CA PRO A 255 -3.57 -0.97 -20.49
C PRO A 255 -2.22 -0.46 -21.03
N LEU A 256 -1.10 -0.71 -20.33
CA LEU A 256 0.20 -0.30 -20.81
C LEU A 256 0.69 -1.14 -22.00
N THR A 257 0.29 -2.41 -22.07
CA THR A 257 0.53 -3.26 -23.26
C THR A 257 -0.30 -2.77 -24.44
N ASP A 258 -1.55 -2.38 -24.22
CA ASP A 258 -2.43 -1.88 -25.27
C ASP A 258 -1.89 -0.58 -25.91
N VAL A 259 -1.23 0.29 -25.12
CA VAL A 259 -0.57 1.49 -25.66
C VAL A 259 0.53 1.14 -26.67
N VAL A 260 1.44 0.21 -26.33
CA VAL A 260 2.54 -0.15 -27.24
C VAL A 260 2.03 -0.90 -28.47
N GLN A 261 0.94 -1.65 -28.34
CA GLN A 261 0.26 -2.28 -29.47
C GLN A 261 -0.40 -1.24 -30.40
N ALA A 262 -1.06 -0.23 -29.83
CA ALA A 262 -1.66 0.87 -30.59
C ALA A 262 -0.61 1.69 -31.37
N ALA A 263 0.62 1.78 -30.85
CA ALA A 263 1.77 2.38 -31.55
C ALA A 263 2.36 1.46 -32.65
N GLY A 264 1.85 0.24 -32.83
CA GLY A 264 2.42 -0.75 -33.72
C GLY A 264 3.69 -1.44 -33.23
N TRP A 265 4.09 -1.21 -31.96
CA TRP A 265 5.29 -1.77 -31.35
C TRP A 265 4.99 -3.13 -30.66
N THR A 266 4.55 -4.11 -31.45
CA THR A 266 4.14 -5.43 -30.93
C THR A 266 5.26 -6.14 -30.17
N TRP A 267 6.53 -5.94 -30.55
CA TRP A 267 7.72 -6.44 -29.88
C TRP A 267 7.87 -5.90 -28.44
N ALA A 268 7.40 -4.69 -28.17
CA ALA A 268 7.50 -4.05 -26.86
C ALA A 268 6.52 -4.64 -25.83
N GLY A 269 5.49 -5.37 -26.26
CA GLY A 269 4.53 -6.02 -25.38
C GLY A 269 5.20 -6.95 -24.36
N ALA A 270 6.17 -7.77 -24.80
CA ALA A 270 6.94 -8.63 -23.92
C ALA A 270 7.76 -7.84 -22.88
N ILE A 271 8.32 -6.69 -23.26
CA ILE A 271 9.07 -5.82 -22.35
C ILE A 271 8.16 -5.22 -21.29
N VAL A 272 6.95 -4.77 -21.67
CA VAL A 272 5.93 -4.26 -20.72
C VAL A 272 5.50 -5.36 -19.76
N THR A 273 5.26 -6.58 -20.23
CA THR A 273 4.95 -7.75 -19.40
C THR A 273 6.06 -8.03 -18.37
N ILE A 274 7.32 -8.02 -18.79
CA ILE A 274 8.47 -8.21 -17.88
C ILE A 274 8.50 -7.09 -16.82
N GLY A 275 8.29 -5.84 -17.23
CA GLY A 275 8.23 -4.70 -16.31
C GLY A 275 7.10 -4.83 -15.30
N ALA A 276 5.90 -5.19 -15.73
CA ALA A 276 4.74 -5.41 -14.87
C ALA A 276 4.98 -6.58 -13.89
N ALA A 277 5.58 -7.68 -14.38
CA ALA A 277 5.93 -8.84 -13.55
C ALA A 277 6.93 -8.46 -12.46
N LEU A 278 8.04 -7.80 -12.80
CA LEU A 278 9.06 -7.36 -11.84
C LEU A 278 8.50 -6.37 -10.81
N ALA A 279 7.67 -5.41 -11.26
CA ALA A 279 7.02 -4.46 -10.39
C ALA A 279 6.08 -5.15 -9.39
N SER A 280 5.21 -6.03 -9.89
CA SER A 280 4.17 -6.67 -9.10
C SER A 280 4.75 -7.72 -8.14
N LEU A 281 5.59 -8.62 -8.61
CA LEU A 281 6.23 -9.65 -7.78
C LEU A 281 7.19 -9.04 -6.77
N GLY A 282 7.97 -8.03 -7.17
CA GLY A 282 8.86 -7.31 -6.26
C GLY A 282 8.10 -6.59 -5.14
N ALA A 283 6.96 -5.98 -5.45
CA ALA A 283 6.11 -5.34 -4.45
C ALA A 283 5.41 -6.38 -3.56
N LEU A 284 4.91 -7.48 -4.13
CA LEU A 284 4.28 -8.59 -3.39
C LEU A 284 5.25 -9.19 -2.37
N LEU A 285 6.48 -9.51 -2.77
CA LEU A 285 7.53 -10.01 -1.88
C LEU A 285 7.78 -9.09 -0.69
N ALA A 286 7.90 -7.79 -0.95
CA ALA A 286 8.13 -6.79 0.09
C ALA A 286 6.93 -6.65 1.04
N LEU A 287 5.70 -6.75 0.51
CA LEU A 287 4.48 -6.65 1.31
C LEU A 287 4.25 -7.87 2.19
N ILE A 288 4.48 -9.10 1.71
CA ILE A 288 4.36 -10.31 2.53
C ILE A 288 5.24 -10.17 3.77
N ALA A 289 6.51 -9.79 3.59
CA ALA A 289 7.42 -9.54 4.71
C ALA A 289 6.94 -8.39 5.62
N GLY A 290 6.42 -7.30 5.04
CA GLY A 290 5.95 -6.13 5.77
C GLY A 290 4.72 -6.42 6.63
N VAL A 291 3.73 -7.11 6.08
CA VAL A 291 2.50 -7.51 6.80
C VAL A 291 2.83 -8.53 7.88
N GLY A 292 3.70 -9.51 7.57
CA GLY A 292 4.17 -10.49 8.55
C GLY A 292 4.81 -9.84 9.78
N ARG A 293 5.68 -8.84 9.59
CA ARG A 293 6.32 -8.08 10.70
C ARG A 293 5.31 -7.25 11.49
N THR A 294 4.35 -6.62 10.83
CA THR A 294 3.31 -5.83 11.53
C THR A 294 2.40 -6.76 12.34
N SER A 295 2.01 -7.90 11.76
CA SER A 295 1.22 -8.92 12.47
C SER A 295 1.97 -9.48 13.68
N LEU A 296 3.29 -9.74 13.56
CA LEU A 296 4.15 -10.12 14.67
C LEU A 296 4.17 -9.06 15.78
N ALA A 297 4.35 -7.78 15.42
CA ALA A 297 4.36 -6.68 16.38
C ALA A 297 3.03 -6.57 17.12
N MET A 298 1.91 -6.65 16.41
CA MET A 298 0.57 -6.65 17.00
C MET A 298 0.31 -7.87 17.90
N ALA A 299 0.78 -9.06 17.50
CA ALA A 299 0.65 -10.27 18.31
C ALA A 299 1.48 -10.19 19.60
N ARG A 300 2.69 -9.64 19.56
CA ARG A 300 3.54 -9.36 20.74
C ARG A 300 2.88 -8.39 21.72
N HIS A 301 2.19 -7.36 21.21
CA HIS A 301 1.38 -6.45 22.02
C HIS A 301 0.02 -7.06 22.41
N ARG A 302 -0.19 -8.32 22.08
CA ARG A 302 -1.44 -9.01 22.29
C ARG A 302 -2.65 -8.36 21.59
N ASP A 303 -2.50 -7.66 20.49
CA ASP A 303 -3.55 -7.10 19.64
C ASP A 303 -4.03 -8.09 18.57
N LEU A 304 -3.24 -9.14 18.31
CA LEU A 304 -3.57 -10.32 17.49
C LEU A 304 -3.36 -11.62 18.30
N PRO A 305 -3.84 -12.78 17.79
CA PRO A 305 -3.61 -14.07 18.43
C PRO A 305 -2.13 -14.37 18.68
N ALA A 306 -1.81 -14.89 19.87
CA ALA A 306 -0.42 -15.09 20.32
C ALA A 306 0.38 -16.06 19.43
N TRP A 307 -0.27 -17.01 18.75
CA TRP A 307 0.40 -17.94 17.85
C TRP A 307 1.06 -17.25 16.64
N LEU A 308 0.57 -16.07 16.23
CA LEU A 308 1.18 -15.25 15.18
C LEU A 308 2.50 -14.59 15.65
N ALA A 309 2.81 -14.62 16.94
CA ALA A 309 4.07 -14.11 17.47
C ALA A 309 5.26 -15.08 17.31
N ALA A 310 5.04 -16.27 16.76
CA ALA A 310 6.07 -17.26 16.55
C ALA A 310 7.09 -16.79 15.48
N VAL A 311 8.37 -16.90 15.82
CA VAL A 311 9.50 -16.60 14.94
C VAL A 311 10.23 -17.90 14.67
N HIS A 312 10.55 -18.17 13.40
CA HIS A 312 11.24 -19.39 12.99
C HIS A 312 12.68 -19.41 13.56
N PRO A 313 13.11 -20.46 14.28
CA PRO A 313 14.38 -20.46 14.98
C PRO A 313 15.59 -20.32 14.05
N ARG A 314 15.54 -20.88 12.84
CA ARG A 314 16.66 -20.86 11.86
C ARG A 314 16.62 -19.61 10.98
N TYR A 315 15.46 -19.22 10.47
CA TYR A 315 15.32 -18.17 9.45
C TYR A 315 14.98 -16.79 10.04
N ALA A 316 14.64 -16.73 11.33
CA ALA A 316 14.29 -15.50 12.06
C ALA A 316 13.13 -14.68 11.42
N VAL A 317 12.20 -15.37 10.76
CA VAL A 317 11.01 -14.79 10.11
C VAL A 317 9.73 -15.12 10.89
N PRO A 318 8.67 -14.29 10.83
CA PRO A 318 7.39 -14.55 11.48
C PRO A 318 6.55 -15.58 10.67
N HIS A 319 7.01 -16.81 10.64
CA HIS A 319 6.53 -17.86 9.73
C HIS A 319 5.03 -18.17 9.86
N HIS A 320 4.47 -18.17 11.07
CA HIS A 320 3.02 -18.37 11.24
C HIS A 320 2.20 -17.23 10.64
N ALA A 321 2.67 -15.98 10.79
CA ALA A 321 2.00 -14.83 10.21
C ALA A 321 2.11 -14.83 8.66
N GLU A 322 3.25 -15.26 8.11
CA GLU A 322 3.44 -15.35 6.65
C GLU A 322 2.64 -16.48 6.02
N ILE A 323 2.53 -17.64 6.67
CA ILE A 323 1.67 -18.74 6.21
C ILE A 323 0.20 -18.34 6.24
N ALA A 324 -0.26 -17.76 7.37
CA ALA A 324 -1.64 -17.28 7.48
C ALA A 324 -1.96 -16.23 6.40
N LEU A 325 -1.02 -15.30 6.16
CA LEU A 325 -1.13 -14.30 5.11
C LEU A 325 -1.25 -14.95 3.73
N ALA A 326 -0.37 -15.91 3.40
CA ALA A 326 -0.39 -16.60 2.11
C ALA A 326 -1.72 -17.32 1.86
N VAL A 327 -2.28 -17.98 2.88
CA VAL A 327 -3.60 -18.64 2.80
C VAL A 327 -4.70 -17.61 2.54
N VAL A 328 -4.75 -16.53 3.33
CA VAL A 328 -5.79 -15.48 3.18
C VAL A 328 -5.68 -14.80 1.82
N VAL A 329 -4.47 -14.46 1.37
CA VAL A 329 -4.24 -13.83 0.05
C VAL A 329 -4.65 -14.78 -1.07
N SER A 330 -4.36 -16.08 -0.98
CA SER A 330 -4.79 -17.07 -1.98
C SER A 330 -6.31 -17.18 -2.07
N ILE A 331 -7.01 -17.15 -0.92
CA ILE A 331 -8.48 -17.12 -0.89
C ILE A 331 -9.00 -15.85 -1.55
N LEU A 332 -8.43 -14.68 -1.24
CA LEU A 332 -8.83 -13.41 -1.86
C LEU A 332 -8.61 -13.43 -3.38
N VAL A 333 -7.48 -13.93 -3.86
CA VAL A 333 -7.20 -14.07 -5.30
C VAL A 333 -8.27 -14.91 -6.02
N ILE A 334 -8.74 -15.96 -5.38
CA ILE A 334 -9.76 -16.86 -5.98
C ILE A 334 -11.15 -16.19 -5.97
N THR A 335 -11.51 -15.49 -4.89
CA THR A 335 -12.87 -15.01 -4.61
C THR A 335 -13.15 -13.58 -5.07
N VAL A 336 -12.13 -12.74 -5.20
CA VAL A 336 -12.27 -11.30 -5.48
C VAL A 336 -11.58 -10.99 -6.81
N ASP A 337 -12.10 -10.01 -7.55
CA ASP A 337 -11.45 -9.45 -8.73
C ASP A 337 -10.42 -8.37 -8.38
N LEU A 338 -9.66 -7.92 -9.38
CA LEU A 338 -8.62 -6.90 -9.18
C LEU A 338 -9.20 -5.58 -8.63
N ARG A 339 -10.35 -5.13 -9.15
CA ARG A 339 -11.02 -3.90 -8.69
C ARG A 339 -11.46 -4.00 -7.23
N GLY A 340 -12.05 -5.12 -6.85
CA GLY A 340 -12.46 -5.39 -5.47
C GLY A 340 -11.27 -5.46 -4.52
N ALA A 341 -10.17 -6.11 -4.92
CA ALA A 341 -8.94 -6.19 -4.14
C ALA A 341 -8.30 -4.78 -3.92
N ILE A 342 -8.27 -3.94 -4.97
CA ILE A 342 -7.81 -2.54 -4.89
C ILE A 342 -8.72 -1.73 -3.97
N GLY A 343 -10.03 -1.82 -4.14
CA GLY A 343 -11.01 -1.09 -3.31
C GLY A 343 -10.91 -1.46 -1.83
N PHE A 344 -10.87 -2.75 -1.52
CA PHE A 344 -10.73 -3.23 -0.14
C PHE A 344 -9.37 -2.82 0.47
N SER A 345 -8.29 -2.86 -0.32
CA SER A 345 -6.99 -2.35 0.11
C SER A 345 -7.05 -0.86 0.46
N SER A 346 -7.66 -0.04 -0.41
CA SER A 346 -7.84 1.39 -0.18
C SER A 346 -8.66 1.66 1.08
N PHE A 347 -9.73 0.90 1.34
CA PHE A 347 -10.51 0.99 2.57
C PHE A 347 -9.62 0.87 3.82
N GLY A 348 -8.85 -0.19 3.93
CA GLY A 348 -7.98 -0.42 5.08
C GLY A 348 -6.89 0.65 5.20
N VAL A 349 -6.23 0.99 4.09
CA VAL A 349 -5.10 1.94 4.10
C VAL A 349 -5.56 3.37 4.36
N LEU A 350 -6.72 3.80 3.84
CA LEU A 350 -7.28 5.12 4.14
C LEU A 350 -7.63 5.25 5.63
N LEU A 351 -8.25 4.24 6.24
CA LEU A 351 -8.52 4.23 7.68
C LEU A 351 -7.23 4.26 8.52
N TYR A 352 -6.19 3.54 8.11
CA TYR A 352 -4.87 3.64 8.72
C TYR A 352 -4.35 5.09 8.70
N TYR A 353 -4.55 5.82 7.59
CA TYR A 353 -4.13 7.21 7.48
C TYR A 353 -5.03 8.20 8.21
N VAL A 354 -6.30 7.90 8.43
CA VAL A 354 -7.14 8.69 9.37
C VAL A 354 -6.44 8.75 10.73
N VAL A 355 -6.05 7.59 11.28
CA VAL A 355 -5.33 7.55 12.57
C VAL A 355 -3.98 8.27 12.50
N ALA A 356 -3.24 8.15 11.40
CA ALA A 356 -1.98 8.87 11.20
C ALA A 356 -2.17 10.39 11.23
N ASN A 357 -3.18 10.91 10.51
CA ASN A 357 -3.49 12.33 10.48
C ASN A 357 -3.91 12.85 11.87
N VAL A 358 -4.79 12.13 12.57
CA VAL A 358 -5.21 12.49 13.93
C VAL A 358 -4.01 12.46 14.90
N ALA A 359 -3.13 11.47 14.80
CA ALA A 359 -1.91 11.41 15.61
C ALA A 359 -0.97 12.58 15.30
N ALA A 360 -0.80 12.92 14.01
CA ALA A 360 0.02 14.06 13.59
C ALA A 360 -0.57 15.41 14.03
N PHE A 361 -1.90 15.55 14.06
CA PHE A 361 -2.60 16.74 14.55
C PHE A 361 -2.28 17.03 16.03
N THR A 362 -2.07 16.01 16.85
CA THR A 362 -1.72 16.19 18.28
C THR A 362 -0.28 16.61 18.52
N GLN A 363 0.58 16.68 17.48
CA GLN A 363 1.96 17.15 17.65
C GLN A 363 2.00 18.64 17.98
N THR A 364 2.93 18.99 18.87
CA THR A 364 3.22 20.38 19.27
C THR A 364 4.58 20.82 18.72
N PRO A 365 4.87 22.14 18.61
CA PRO A 365 6.23 22.60 18.33
C PRO A 365 7.23 22.07 19.40
N PRO A 366 8.49 21.72 19.04
CA PRO A 366 9.12 21.89 17.71
C PRO A 366 8.87 20.73 16.72
N ASP A 367 8.14 19.69 17.08
CA ASP A 367 7.99 18.48 16.27
C ASP A 367 6.98 18.65 15.13
N ARG A 368 6.01 19.56 15.28
CA ARG A 368 5.04 19.88 14.23
C ARG A 368 5.69 20.68 13.11
N ARG A 369 5.65 20.13 11.89
CA ARG A 369 6.29 20.70 10.69
C ARG A 369 5.29 21.33 9.71
N TYR A 370 4.03 20.89 9.74
CA TYR A 370 3.00 21.33 8.80
C TYR A 370 1.80 21.91 9.54
N PRO A 371 1.04 22.83 8.91
CA PRO A 371 -0.17 23.40 9.50
C PRO A 371 -1.20 22.32 9.84
N ARG A 372 -1.95 22.50 10.93
CA ARG A 372 -3.01 21.57 11.36
C ARG A 372 -4.08 21.34 10.30
N LEU A 373 -4.30 22.34 9.43
CA LEU A 373 -5.25 22.23 8.33
C LEU A 373 -4.93 21.04 7.41
N VAL A 374 -3.65 20.76 7.15
CA VAL A 374 -3.22 19.63 6.31
C VAL A 374 -3.66 18.29 6.91
N GLN A 375 -3.52 18.12 8.24
CA GLN A 375 -3.92 16.89 8.94
C GLN A 375 -5.45 16.75 8.98
N ILE A 376 -6.18 17.86 9.21
CA ILE A 376 -7.65 17.86 9.19
C ILE A 376 -8.14 17.48 7.79
N THR A 377 -7.64 18.16 6.75
CA THR A 377 -7.99 17.87 5.35
C THR A 377 -7.67 16.43 5.01
N GLY A 378 -6.50 15.91 5.39
CA GLY A 378 -6.11 14.52 5.17
C GLY A 378 -7.07 13.52 5.84
N ALA A 379 -7.44 13.74 7.10
CA ALA A 379 -8.38 12.88 7.81
C ALA A 379 -9.77 12.91 7.19
N VAL A 380 -10.31 14.10 6.89
CA VAL A 380 -11.64 14.27 6.29
C VAL A 380 -11.69 13.63 4.90
N LEU A 381 -10.72 13.94 4.03
CA LEU A 381 -10.69 13.37 2.68
C LEU A 381 -10.50 11.85 2.71
N CYS A 382 -9.70 11.28 3.64
CA CYS A 382 -9.63 9.84 3.81
C CYS A 382 -11.00 9.23 4.14
N LEU A 383 -11.78 9.84 5.04
CA LEU A 383 -13.13 9.36 5.37
C LEU A 383 -14.10 9.50 4.18
N VAL A 384 -14.04 10.62 3.45
CA VAL A 384 -14.82 10.82 2.23
C VAL A 384 -14.52 9.74 1.21
N LEU A 385 -13.24 9.48 0.93
CA LEU A 385 -12.85 8.44 -0.02
C LEU A 385 -13.28 7.04 0.46
N VAL A 386 -13.17 6.73 1.76
CA VAL A 386 -13.68 5.46 2.32
C VAL A 386 -15.16 5.30 2.07
N ALA A 387 -15.96 6.36 2.27
CA ALA A 387 -17.41 6.34 2.09
C ALA A 387 -17.85 6.25 0.62
N THR A 388 -16.97 6.59 -0.33
CA THR A 388 -17.26 6.55 -1.77
C THR A 388 -16.62 5.37 -2.51
N LEU A 389 -15.88 4.49 -1.84
CA LEU A 389 -15.36 3.26 -2.43
C LEU A 389 -16.47 2.35 -2.98
N PRO A 390 -16.15 1.37 -3.85
CA PRO A 390 -17.14 0.38 -4.29
C PRO A 390 -17.90 -0.23 -3.10
N PRO A 391 -19.24 -0.36 -3.17
CA PRO A 391 -20.06 -0.84 -2.03
C PRO A 391 -19.58 -2.19 -1.46
N SER A 392 -19.11 -3.10 -2.32
CA SER A 392 -18.54 -4.39 -1.91
C SER A 392 -17.29 -4.22 -1.04
N ALA A 393 -16.43 -3.24 -1.35
CA ALA A 393 -15.24 -2.93 -0.56
C ALA A 393 -15.60 -2.30 0.80
N ILE A 394 -16.61 -1.43 0.83
CA ILE A 394 -17.10 -0.81 2.08
C ILE A 394 -17.72 -1.88 2.98
N VAL A 395 -18.66 -2.67 2.46
CA VAL A 395 -19.35 -3.71 3.25
C VAL A 395 -18.35 -4.75 3.75
N GLY A 396 -17.50 -5.27 2.88
CA GLY A 396 -16.44 -6.21 3.27
C GLY A 396 -15.47 -5.60 4.28
N GLY A 397 -15.07 -4.35 4.05
CA GLY A 397 -14.17 -3.61 4.95
C GLY A 397 -14.77 -3.40 6.35
N LEU A 398 -16.04 -2.96 6.43
CA LEU A 398 -16.76 -2.80 7.69
C LEU A 398 -16.94 -4.14 8.42
N ALA A 399 -17.27 -5.21 7.70
CA ALA A 399 -17.40 -6.55 8.29
C ALA A 399 -16.08 -7.01 8.93
N VAL A 400 -14.95 -6.89 8.20
CA VAL A 400 -13.64 -7.28 8.73
C VAL A 400 -13.17 -6.34 9.84
N LEU A 401 -13.51 -5.05 9.79
CA LEU A 401 -13.24 -4.11 10.88
C LEU A 401 -14.03 -4.50 12.13
N ALA A 402 -15.31 -4.82 12.00
CA ALA A 402 -16.17 -5.29 13.10
C ALA A 402 -15.65 -6.59 13.73
N LEU A 403 -15.17 -7.55 12.91
CA LEU A 403 -14.52 -8.76 13.41
C LEU A 403 -13.29 -8.44 14.27
N GLY A 404 -12.43 -7.51 13.82
CA GLY A 404 -11.27 -7.08 14.60
C GLY A 404 -11.64 -6.42 15.93
N VAL A 405 -12.63 -5.52 15.92
CA VAL A 405 -13.16 -4.87 17.12
C VAL A 405 -13.77 -5.91 18.06
N GLY A 406 -14.61 -6.81 17.56
CA GLY A 406 -15.21 -7.90 18.34
C GLY A 406 -14.16 -8.81 18.99
N TYR A 407 -13.15 -9.23 18.22
CA TYR A 407 -12.01 -10.00 18.75
C TYR A 407 -11.33 -9.27 19.92
N ARG A 408 -11.06 -7.98 19.76
CA ARG A 408 -10.42 -7.17 20.80
C ARG A 408 -11.28 -7.05 22.04
N LEU A 409 -12.59 -6.81 21.91
CA LEU A 409 -13.53 -6.69 23.02
C LEU A 409 -13.61 -8.00 23.82
N ILE A 410 -13.78 -9.14 23.14
CA ILE A 410 -13.83 -10.47 23.78
C ILE A 410 -12.54 -10.71 24.57
N ARG A 411 -11.41 -10.37 23.99
CA ARG A 411 -10.12 -10.57 24.63
C ARG A 411 -9.94 -9.69 25.86
N LEU A 412 -10.31 -8.40 25.80
CA LEU A 412 -10.25 -7.49 26.95
C LEU A 412 -11.19 -7.97 28.07
N ALA A 413 -12.38 -8.47 27.73
CA ALA A 413 -13.31 -9.06 28.70
C ALA A 413 -12.70 -10.30 29.38
N ARG A 414 -12.02 -11.18 28.62
CA ARG A 414 -11.34 -12.36 29.22
C ARG A 414 -10.19 -11.96 30.14
N GLN A 415 -9.41 -10.92 29.80
CA GLN A 415 -8.32 -10.43 30.65
C GLN A 415 -8.82 -9.87 32.00
N ARG A 416 -9.96 -9.17 31.99
CA ARG A 416 -10.57 -8.65 33.23
C ARG A 416 -11.07 -9.75 34.18
N ARG A 417 -11.35 -10.95 33.64
CA ARG A 417 -11.83 -12.10 34.44
C ARG A 417 -10.71 -12.96 35.02
N MET A 418 -9.45 -12.78 34.58
CA MET A 418 -8.32 -13.49 35.17
C MET A 418 -7.95 -12.83 36.49
N PRO A 419 -7.80 -13.60 37.59
CA PRO A 419 -7.31 -13.05 38.87
C PRO A 419 -5.91 -12.47 38.68
N PRO A 420 -5.54 -11.41 39.40
CA PRO A 420 -4.21 -10.85 39.36
C PRO A 420 -3.17 -11.95 39.64
N PRO A 421 -1.99 -11.93 38.95
CA PRO A 421 -0.94 -12.89 39.25
C PRO A 421 -0.59 -12.80 40.74
N THR A 422 -0.68 -13.93 41.44
CA THR A 422 -0.28 -14.03 42.85
C THR A 422 1.20 -13.60 42.92
N SER A 423 1.45 -12.53 43.68
CA SER A 423 2.82 -12.10 43.99
C SER A 423 3.60 -13.30 44.54
N PRO A 424 4.85 -13.53 44.07
CA PRO A 424 5.67 -14.58 44.67
C PRO A 424 5.74 -14.31 46.19
N ARG A 425 5.27 -15.27 46.99
CA ARG A 425 5.45 -15.22 48.42
C ARG A 425 6.93 -14.96 48.69
N LYS A 426 7.25 -13.82 49.29
CA LYS A 426 8.57 -13.63 49.89
C LYS A 426 8.73 -14.75 50.93
N GLY A 427 9.58 -15.70 50.64
CA GLY A 427 9.98 -16.70 51.61
C GLY A 427 10.57 -16.01 52.86
N PRO A 428 10.49 -16.63 54.00
CA PRO A 428 11.08 -16.07 55.22
C PRO A 428 12.57 -15.91 54.97
N THR A 429 13.07 -14.70 55.17
CA THR A 429 14.51 -14.42 55.26
C THR A 429 15.06 -15.16 56.47
N PRO A 430 16.21 -15.85 56.32
CA PRO A 430 16.88 -16.53 57.46
C PRO A 430 17.39 -15.52 58.50
#